data_9568cd5151ce497da42208a43d698e01
#
_entry.id   9568cd5151ce497da42208a43d698e01
#
_cell.length_a   1.000
_cell.length_b   1.000
_cell.length_c   1.000
_cell.angle_alpha   90.00
_cell.angle_beta   90.00
_cell.angle_gamma   90.00
#
_symmetry.space_group_name_H-M   'P 1'
#
loop_
_entity.id
_entity.type
_entity.pdbx_description
1 polymer ?
#
loop_
_entity_poly.entity_id
_entity_poly.type
_entity_poly.pdbx_seq_one_letter_code
_entity_poly.pdbx_strand_id
1 'polypeptide(L)'
;MFDFTSLSASFGGFIWIAFFFVLALSVIVTVHEYGHYIVGRWCGIYAEVFSVGFGSVLFSRLDKRGTRWQIAVLPFGGYVKFKGDANAASGPDGQVLPSLDPIELRCTMHGAPIWARAATAAAGPVFNFIFSIILFCVLFMWQGQFTDSPKISQMFATPVVNTLQIGDEIISVNGVDVFSIEDLVIAGKELVAPAFYTVLRDKRRVAAQGPVPFPALVSQVQPRSAAIEAGIKVGDVITRIDGQVLNGFADLQTAVATADADEMLFSVWREGSEFDVTLTSRLVAIPELNGSFENRRLVGITGGIFFEPGKEPLPFGIAITAALKRTWYIITVSLAGIKQMVLGSISACNLSGPVAIAETAGQVASQGAMPFLALIAGLSTAVGLMNLFPIPVLDGGHLLFCAYEFITGRKPSDSVLQILMTVGLVVVLSLTLFAVVMNEIC
;
A
#
# COMPACT_ATOMS: atom_id res chain seq x y z
N MET A 1 -15.46 2.79 18.44
CA MET A 1 -14.24 2.47 17.69
C MET A 1 -14.09 0.96 17.78
N PHE A 2 -14.17 0.22 16.66
CA PHE A 2 -14.00 -1.23 16.70
C PHE A 2 -12.55 -1.55 17.04
N ASP A 3 -12.34 -2.28 18.13
CA ASP A 3 -11.01 -2.71 18.56
C ASP A 3 -10.56 -3.93 17.73
N PHE A 4 -9.84 -3.64 16.64
CA PHE A 4 -9.32 -4.67 15.72
C PHE A 4 -8.24 -5.55 16.36
N THR A 5 -7.59 -5.08 17.44
CA THR A 5 -6.52 -5.84 18.11
C THR A 5 -7.07 -7.03 18.91
N SER A 6 -8.26 -6.88 19.51
CA SER A 6 -8.92 -7.97 20.23
C SER A 6 -9.45 -9.07 19.28
N LEU A 7 -9.85 -8.70 18.05
CA LEU A 7 -10.29 -9.67 17.04
C LEU A 7 -9.12 -10.50 16.50
N SER A 8 -7.92 -9.91 16.30
CA SER A 8 -6.77 -10.66 15.81
C SER A 8 -6.31 -11.76 16.77
N ALA A 9 -6.40 -11.53 18.08
CA ALA A 9 -6.09 -12.52 19.11
C ALA A 9 -7.13 -13.64 19.18
N SER A 10 -8.41 -13.33 18.85
CA SER A 10 -9.52 -14.30 18.95
C SER A 10 -9.62 -15.25 17.75
N PHE A 11 -9.18 -14.85 16.54
CA PHE A 11 -9.33 -15.63 15.31
C PHE A 11 -8.10 -16.45 14.90
N GLY A 12 -7.03 -16.48 15.69
CA GLY A 12 -5.76 -17.10 15.28
C GLY A 12 -5.11 -16.35 14.10
N GLY A 13 -3.86 -15.92 14.22
CA GLY A 13 -3.21 -15.00 13.29
C GLY A 13 -3.33 -15.35 11.80
N PHE A 14 -3.33 -16.67 11.46
CA PHE A 14 -3.44 -17.13 10.07
C PHE A 14 -4.80 -16.80 9.42
N ILE A 15 -5.92 -17.05 10.13
CA ILE A 15 -7.28 -16.78 9.61
C ILE A 15 -7.47 -15.27 9.42
N TRP A 16 -6.95 -14.46 10.32
CA TRP A 16 -6.95 -13.01 10.23
C TRP A 16 -6.18 -12.51 8.99
N ILE A 17 -4.96 -12.98 8.80
CA ILE A 17 -4.12 -12.67 7.64
C ILE A 17 -4.83 -13.06 6.34
N ALA A 18 -5.33 -14.31 6.26
CA ALA A 18 -6.02 -14.81 5.09
C ALA A 18 -7.27 -14.00 4.76
N PHE A 19 -8.07 -13.64 5.77
CA PHE A 19 -9.29 -12.85 5.58
C PHE A 19 -9.00 -11.46 4.98
N PHE A 20 -8.06 -10.71 5.56
CA PHE A 20 -7.76 -9.37 5.07
C PHE A 20 -7.03 -9.36 3.73
N PHE A 21 -6.20 -10.35 3.47
CA PHE A 21 -5.60 -10.54 2.15
C PHE A 21 -6.66 -10.81 1.07
N VAL A 22 -7.55 -11.77 1.33
CA VAL A 22 -8.64 -12.11 0.41
C VAL A 22 -9.56 -10.91 0.20
N LEU A 23 -9.90 -10.19 1.26
CA LEU A 23 -10.72 -8.97 1.17
C LEU A 23 -10.06 -7.91 0.27
N ALA A 24 -8.78 -7.60 0.52
CA ALA A 24 -8.05 -6.62 -0.28
C ALA A 24 -7.98 -7.03 -1.76
N LEU A 25 -7.59 -8.29 -2.02
CA LEU A 25 -7.49 -8.83 -3.37
C LEU A 25 -8.85 -8.82 -4.08
N SER A 26 -9.92 -9.26 -3.42
CA SER A 26 -11.28 -9.29 -3.98
C SER A 26 -11.75 -7.89 -4.40
N VAL A 27 -11.51 -6.88 -3.55
CA VAL A 27 -11.88 -5.49 -3.86
C VAL A 27 -11.11 -5.00 -5.09
N ILE A 28 -9.78 -5.16 -5.10
CA ILE A 28 -8.91 -4.66 -6.18
C ILE A 28 -9.27 -5.33 -7.51
N VAL A 29 -9.42 -6.66 -7.52
CA VAL A 29 -9.76 -7.40 -8.74
C VAL A 29 -11.17 -7.10 -9.20
N THR A 30 -12.14 -6.97 -8.30
CA THR A 30 -13.52 -6.59 -8.70
C THR A 30 -13.55 -5.23 -9.40
N VAL A 31 -12.79 -4.26 -8.92
CA VAL A 31 -12.67 -2.94 -9.58
C VAL A 31 -12.00 -3.06 -10.94
N HIS A 32 -10.96 -3.86 -11.04
CA HIS A 32 -10.24 -4.15 -12.28
C HIS A 32 -11.16 -4.76 -13.33
N GLU A 33 -11.85 -5.85 -13.00
CA GLU A 33 -12.79 -6.53 -13.88
C GLU A 33 -13.97 -5.63 -14.27
N TYR A 34 -14.43 -4.80 -13.31
CA TYR A 34 -15.49 -3.84 -13.60
C TYR A 34 -15.06 -2.81 -14.65
N GLY A 35 -13.77 -2.43 -14.67
CA GLY A 35 -13.20 -1.60 -15.72
C GLY A 35 -13.37 -2.21 -17.10
N HIS A 36 -12.95 -3.46 -17.29
CA HIS A 36 -13.13 -4.21 -18.55
C HIS A 36 -14.61 -4.32 -18.93
N TYR A 37 -15.44 -4.69 -17.96
CA TYR A 37 -16.88 -4.86 -18.17
C TYR A 37 -17.54 -3.59 -18.69
N ILE A 38 -17.35 -2.47 -17.99
CA ILE A 38 -18.10 -1.25 -18.31
C ILE A 38 -17.62 -0.61 -19.61
N VAL A 39 -16.29 -0.57 -19.85
CA VAL A 39 -15.72 -0.01 -21.07
C VAL A 39 -15.99 -0.92 -22.26
N GLY A 40 -15.87 -2.23 -22.10
CA GLY A 40 -16.27 -3.20 -23.14
C GLY A 40 -17.71 -2.97 -23.59
N ARG A 41 -18.62 -2.79 -22.65
CA ARG A 41 -20.03 -2.46 -22.95
C ARG A 41 -20.20 -1.11 -23.64
N TRP A 42 -19.48 -0.06 -23.24
CA TRP A 42 -19.52 1.23 -23.93
C TRP A 42 -19.00 1.14 -25.37
N CYS A 43 -18.06 0.23 -25.61
CA CYS A 43 -17.53 -0.07 -26.94
C CYS A 43 -18.41 -1.02 -27.77
N GLY A 44 -19.56 -1.47 -27.23
CA GLY A 44 -20.50 -2.39 -27.90
C GLY A 44 -20.10 -3.86 -27.81
N ILE A 45 -19.16 -4.23 -26.96
CA ILE A 45 -18.77 -5.62 -26.71
C ILE A 45 -19.70 -6.21 -25.65
N TYR A 46 -20.31 -7.36 -25.93
CA TYR A 46 -21.27 -7.99 -25.04
C TYR A 46 -20.57 -8.86 -23.99
N ALA A 47 -20.82 -8.57 -22.71
CA ALA A 47 -20.33 -9.37 -21.60
C ALA A 47 -21.39 -10.40 -21.18
N GLU A 48 -21.06 -11.69 -21.27
CA GLU A 48 -21.93 -12.80 -20.85
C GLU A 48 -21.93 -13.00 -19.34
N VAL A 49 -20.73 -12.97 -18.74
CA VAL A 49 -20.54 -13.22 -17.30
C VAL A 49 -19.63 -12.17 -16.71
N PHE A 50 -20.01 -11.70 -15.52
CA PHE A 50 -19.16 -10.97 -14.59
C PHE A 50 -19.05 -11.78 -13.31
N SER A 51 -17.87 -12.29 -12.99
CA SER A 51 -17.65 -13.14 -11.83
C SER A 51 -16.70 -12.51 -10.83
N VAL A 52 -17.10 -12.45 -9.56
CA VAL A 52 -16.22 -12.22 -8.42
C VAL A 52 -15.85 -13.60 -7.87
N GLY A 53 -14.59 -13.97 -8.01
CA GLY A 53 -14.09 -15.29 -7.65
C GLY A 53 -14.13 -16.32 -8.79
N PHE A 54 -13.55 -17.48 -8.50
CA PHE A 54 -13.45 -18.64 -9.39
C PHE A 54 -14.13 -19.86 -8.77
N GLY A 55 -14.37 -20.89 -9.62
CA GLY A 55 -14.91 -22.18 -9.19
C GLY A 55 -16.44 -22.22 -9.13
N SER A 56 -17.00 -22.99 -8.18
CA SER A 56 -18.44 -23.20 -8.06
C SER A 56 -19.16 -21.92 -7.70
N VAL A 57 -20.27 -21.64 -8.40
CA VAL A 57 -21.08 -20.43 -8.21
C VAL A 57 -21.92 -20.55 -6.95
N LEU A 58 -21.74 -19.62 -6.01
CA LEU A 58 -22.53 -19.53 -4.78
C LEU A 58 -23.85 -18.77 -5.01
N PHE A 59 -23.75 -17.67 -5.72
CA PHE A 59 -24.88 -16.80 -6.04
C PHE A 59 -24.74 -16.27 -7.45
N SER A 60 -25.85 -16.24 -8.23
CA SER A 60 -25.86 -15.60 -9.54
C SER A 60 -27.17 -14.89 -9.82
N ARG A 61 -27.09 -13.79 -10.55
CA ARG A 61 -28.24 -13.01 -11.00
C ARG A 61 -28.01 -12.50 -12.42
N LEU A 62 -29.01 -12.64 -13.26
CA LEU A 62 -29.01 -12.06 -14.59
C LEU A 62 -29.46 -10.60 -14.49
N ASP A 63 -28.71 -9.66 -15.06
CA ASP A 63 -29.09 -8.27 -15.13
C ASP A 63 -30.08 -8.01 -16.29
N LYS A 64 -30.66 -6.80 -16.33
CA LYS A 64 -31.60 -6.40 -17.41
C LYS A 64 -30.95 -6.34 -18.80
N ARG A 65 -29.63 -6.42 -18.85
CA ARG A 65 -28.83 -6.33 -20.08
C ARG A 65 -28.28 -7.67 -20.51
N GLY A 66 -28.67 -8.75 -19.82
CA GLY A 66 -28.32 -10.14 -20.15
C GLY A 66 -26.97 -10.60 -19.59
N THR A 67 -26.24 -9.79 -18.84
CA THR A 67 -25.00 -10.22 -18.18
C THR A 67 -25.33 -10.99 -16.89
N ARG A 68 -24.73 -12.16 -16.71
CA ARG A 68 -24.81 -12.94 -15.47
C ARG A 68 -23.78 -12.45 -14.48
N TRP A 69 -24.22 -11.80 -13.43
CA TRP A 69 -23.39 -11.44 -12.28
C TRP A 69 -23.35 -12.61 -11.31
N GLN A 70 -22.16 -13.02 -10.90
CA GLN A 70 -22.00 -14.15 -10.01
C GLN A 70 -20.89 -13.98 -8.99
N ILE A 71 -21.05 -14.65 -7.85
CA ILE A 71 -20.04 -14.77 -6.79
C ILE A 71 -19.70 -16.26 -6.69
N ALA A 72 -18.41 -16.58 -6.74
CA ALA A 72 -17.91 -17.94 -6.69
C ALA A 72 -17.17 -18.22 -5.37
N VAL A 73 -16.91 -19.51 -5.09
CA VAL A 73 -16.37 -20.01 -3.82
C VAL A 73 -14.96 -19.51 -3.55
N LEU A 74 -14.12 -19.39 -4.58
CA LEU A 74 -12.71 -19.01 -4.44
C LEU A 74 -12.54 -17.50 -4.73
N PRO A 75 -12.49 -16.64 -3.69
CA PRO A 75 -12.47 -15.19 -3.86
C PRO A 75 -11.07 -14.62 -4.18
N PHE A 76 -10.21 -15.43 -4.82
CA PHE A 76 -8.84 -15.04 -5.22
C PHE A 76 -8.78 -14.38 -6.58
N GLY A 77 -9.80 -13.64 -6.98
CA GLY A 77 -9.81 -13.00 -8.28
C GLY A 77 -11.22 -12.77 -8.81
N GLY A 78 -11.32 -12.64 -10.13
CA GLY A 78 -12.56 -12.48 -10.86
C GLY A 78 -12.29 -12.59 -12.35
N TYR A 79 -13.33 -12.46 -13.14
CA TYR A 79 -13.21 -12.39 -14.60
C TYR A 79 -14.46 -11.80 -15.25
N VAL A 80 -14.26 -11.22 -16.41
CA VAL A 80 -15.33 -10.88 -17.34
C VAL A 80 -15.23 -11.83 -18.53
N LYS A 81 -16.29 -12.57 -18.82
CA LYS A 81 -16.38 -13.36 -20.03
C LYS A 81 -17.18 -12.57 -21.08
N PHE A 82 -16.53 -12.20 -22.15
CA PHE A 82 -17.19 -11.58 -23.29
C PHE A 82 -17.74 -12.64 -24.26
N LYS A 83 -18.71 -12.24 -25.08
CA LYS A 83 -19.25 -13.10 -26.13
C LYS A 83 -18.12 -13.53 -27.07
N GLY A 84 -18.05 -14.83 -27.36
CA GLY A 84 -17.01 -15.42 -28.18
C GLY A 84 -15.71 -15.80 -27.46
N ASP A 85 -15.64 -15.63 -26.13
CA ASP A 85 -14.55 -16.16 -25.33
C ASP A 85 -14.83 -17.64 -24.98
N ALA A 86 -13.83 -18.49 -25.16
CA ALA A 86 -13.93 -19.92 -24.82
C ALA A 86 -13.99 -20.15 -23.30
N ASN A 87 -13.24 -19.34 -22.54
CA ASN A 87 -13.08 -19.49 -21.09
C ASN A 87 -12.83 -18.14 -20.40
N ALA A 88 -12.60 -18.18 -19.09
CA ALA A 88 -12.28 -17.01 -18.26
C ALA A 88 -10.95 -16.29 -18.62
N ALA A 89 -10.09 -16.91 -19.44
CA ALA A 89 -8.82 -16.33 -19.89
C ALA A 89 -8.93 -15.60 -21.23
N SER A 90 -10.17 -15.30 -21.68
CA SER A 90 -10.47 -14.52 -22.90
C SER A 90 -9.84 -15.08 -24.20
N GLY A 91 -9.58 -16.39 -24.25
CA GLY A 91 -9.16 -17.06 -25.47
C GLY A 91 -10.32 -17.17 -26.48
N PRO A 92 -10.05 -17.11 -27.81
CA PRO A 92 -11.10 -17.22 -28.83
C PRO A 92 -11.77 -18.59 -28.81
N ASP A 93 -13.12 -18.60 -28.87
CA ASP A 93 -13.88 -19.84 -29.09
C ASP A 93 -13.90 -20.18 -30.57
N GLY A 94 -13.03 -21.11 -30.96
CA GLY A 94 -12.88 -21.56 -32.35
C GLY A 94 -14.14 -22.26 -32.95
N GLN A 95 -15.11 -22.65 -32.11
CA GLN A 95 -16.37 -23.25 -32.56
C GLN A 95 -17.49 -22.21 -32.73
N VAL A 96 -17.53 -21.23 -31.79
CA VAL A 96 -18.62 -20.23 -31.77
C VAL A 96 -18.34 -19.08 -32.73
N LEU A 97 -17.12 -18.55 -32.78
CA LEU A 97 -16.79 -17.37 -33.59
C LEU A 97 -17.10 -17.54 -35.09
N PRO A 98 -16.81 -18.69 -35.76
CA PRO A 98 -17.13 -18.86 -37.17
C PRO A 98 -18.63 -18.96 -37.48
N SER A 99 -19.47 -19.25 -36.49
CA SER A 99 -20.93 -19.41 -36.66
C SER A 99 -21.70 -18.11 -36.48
N LEU A 100 -21.04 -17.01 -36.03
CA LEU A 100 -21.68 -15.72 -35.77
C LEU A 100 -21.86 -14.93 -37.09
N ASP A 101 -23.00 -14.22 -37.20
CA ASP A 101 -23.16 -13.23 -38.25
C ASP A 101 -22.24 -12.02 -38.08
N PRO A 102 -22.02 -11.16 -39.09
CA PRO A 102 -21.12 -10.01 -38.99
C PRO A 102 -21.50 -9.01 -37.89
N ILE A 103 -22.77 -8.87 -37.54
CA ILE A 103 -23.29 -7.96 -36.52
C ILE A 103 -22.97 -8.55 -35.14
N GLU A 104 -23.22 -9.83 -34.95
CA GLU A 104 -22.93 -10.55 -33.74
C GLU A 104 -21.41 -10.64 -33.48
N LEU A 105 -20.64 -10.91 -34.54
CA LEU A 105 -19.18 -10.94 -34.46
C LEU A 105 -18.60 -9.60 -33.97
N ARG A 106 -19.17 -8.48 -34.44
CA ARG A 106 -18.78 -7.13 -33.99
C ARG A 106 -19.01 -6.92 -32.50
N CYS A 107 -19.94 -7.62 -31.87
CA CYS A 107 -20.22 -7.55 -30.43
C CYS A 107 -19.32 -8.47 -29.59
N THR A 108 -18.37 -9.16 -30.20
CA THR A 108 -17.38 -10.01 -29.52
C THR A 108 -16.06 -9.26 -29.29
N MET A 109 -15.28 -9.70 -28.31
CA MET A 109 -13.93 -9.15 -28.09
C MET A 109 -13.04 -9.38 -29.31
N HIS A 110 -13.21 -10.49 -30.03
CA HIS A 110 -12.38 -10.87 -31.17
C HIS A 110 -12.81 -10.22 -32.50
N GLY A 111 -14.09 -9.82 -32.65
CA GLY A 111 -14.61 -9.16 -33.85
C GLY A 111 -14.74 -7.64 -33.75
N ALA A 112 -14.58 -7.08 -32.55
CA ALA A 112 -14.62 -5.63 -32.33
C ALA A 112 -13.42 -4.91 -32.98
N PRO A 113 -13.55 -3.61 -33.36
CA PRO A 113 -12.45 -2.85 -33.90
C PRO A 113 -11.29 -2.72 -32.91
N ILE A 114 -10.08 -2.52 -33.43
CA ILE A 114 -8.84 -2.47 -32.65
C ILE A 114 -8.94 -1.49 -31.48
N TRP A 115 -9.44 -0.26 -31.73
CA TRP A 115 -9.58 0.76 -30.68
C TRP A 115 -10.50 0.32 -29.54
N ALA A 116 -11.60 -0.40 -29.83
CA ALA A 116 -12.54 -0.90 -28.84
C ALA A 116 -11.92 -2.01 -27.99
N ARG A 117 -11.16 -2.91 -28.61
CA ARG A 117 -10.41 -3.97 -27.93
C ARG A 117 -9.31 -3.37 -27.06
N ALA A 118 -8.54 -2.43 -27.58
CA ALA A 118 -7.48 -1.73 -26.83
C ALA A 118 -8.05 -0.94 -25.66
N ALA A 119 -9.16 -0.20 -25.85
CA ALA A 119 -9.83 0.53 -24.78
C ALA A 119 -10.34 -0.42 -23.68
N THR A 120 -10.92 -1.55 -24.06
CA THR A 120 -11.40 -2.56 -23.12
C THR A 120 -10.26 -3.20 -22.35
N ALA A 121 -9.15 -3.55 -23.00
CA ALA A 121 -7.97 -4.09 -22.33
C ALA A 121 -7.30 -3.09 -21.39
N ALA A 122 -7.20 -1.81 -21.78
CA ALA A 122 -6.62 -0.77 -20.91
C ALA A 122 -7.51 -0.43 -19.70
N ALA A 123 -8.81 -0.74 -19.77
CA ALA A 123 -9.79 -0.28 -18.80
C ALA A 123 -9.57 -0.87 -17.40
N GLY A 124 -9.19 -2.14 -17.28
CA GLY A 124 -8.88 -2.75 -15.97
C GLY A 124 -7.80 -1.97 -15.20
N PRO A 125 -6.60 -1.83 -15.75
CA PRO A 125 -5.54 -1.03 -15.14
C PRO A 125 -5.94 0.42 -14.84
N VAL A 126 -6.62 1.09 -15.77
CA VAL A 126 -7.08 2.48 -15.60
C VAL A 126 -8.06 2.59 -14.42
N PHE A 127 -8.99 1.65 -14.28
CA PHE A 127 -9.93 1.64 -13.16
C PHE A 127 -9.22 1.40 -11.82
N ASN A 128 -8.16 0.61 -11.78
CA ASN A 128 -7.34 0.46 -10.59
C ASN A 128 -6.65 1.78 -10.19
N PHE A 129 -6.14 2.56 -11.14
CA PHE A 129 -5.59 3.89 -10.84
C PHE A 129 -6.67 4.86 -10.37
N ILE A 130 -7.82 4.89 -11.03
CA ILE A 130 -8.96 5.73 -10.64
C ILE A 130 -9.41 5.38 -9.20
N PHE A 131 -9.55 4.10 -8.90
CA PHE A 131 -9.92 3.62 -7.57
C PHE A 131 -8.90 4.02 -6.51
N SER A 132 -7.61 3.86 -6.80
CA SER A 132 -6.53 4.29 -5.92
C SER A 132 -6.60 5.80 -5.62
N ILE A 133 -6.77 6.62 -6.66
CA ILE A 133 -6.90 8.08 -6.52
C ILE A 133 -8.10 8.45 -5.68
N ILE A 134 -9.26 7.84 -5.93
CA ILE A 134 -10.48 8.08 -5.15
C ILE A 134 -10.25 7.71 -3.69
N LEU A 135 -9.67 6.53 -3.44
CA LEU A 135 -9.46 6.04 -2.08
C LEU A 135 -8.45 6.90 -1.32
N PHE A 136 -7.32 7.29 -1.93
CA PHE A 136 -6.38 8.24 -1.32
C PHE A 136 -7.02 9.61 -1.08
N CYS A 137 -7.83 10.11 -2.01
CA CYS A 137 -8.54 11.38 -1.83
C CYS A 137 -9.48 11.34 -0.61
N VAL A 138 -10.28 10.27 -0.49
CA VAL A 138 -11.16 10.06 0.67
C VAL A 138 -10.36 9.96 1.97
N LEU A 139 -9.25 9.22 1.96
CA LEU A 139 -8.36 9.08 3.12
C LEU A 139 -7.77 10.44 3.54
N PHE A 140 -7.26 11.23 2.61
CA PHE A 140 -6.69 12.54 2.90
C PHE A 140 -7.76 13.53 3.42
N MET A 141 -8.98 13.51 2.85
CA MET A 141 -10.08 14.31 3.37
C MET A 141 -10.50 13.89 4.78
N TRP A 142 -10.46 12.58 5.07
CA TRP A 142 -10.81 12.05 6.38
C TRP A 142 -9.74 12.32 7.43
N GLN A 143 -8.47 12.09 7.10
CA GLN A 143 -7.35 12.34 8.01
C GLN A 143 -7.14 13.82 8.28
N GLY A 144 -7.54 14.67 7.32
CA GLY A 144 -7.25 16.10 7.37
C GLY A 144 -5.78 16.42 7.13
N GLN A 145 -5.44 17.68 7.21
CA GLN A 145 -4.07 18.19 7.21
C GLN A 145 -3.72 18.63 8.62
N PHE A 146 -2.54 18.27 9.09
CA PHE A 146 -2.02 18.85 10.34
C PHE A 146 -1.88 20.36 10.15
N THR A 147 -2.32 21.12 11.15
CA THR A 147 -2.02 22.55 11.19
C THR A 147 -0.54 22.73 11.41
N ASP A 148 0.04 23.72 10.76
CA ASP A 148 1.46 24.04 10.96
C ASP A 148 1.73 24.63 12.36
N SER A 149 0.69 25.17 13.01
CA SER A 149 0.75 25.61 14.40
C SER A 149 1.00 24.44 15.36
N PRO A 150 2.00 24.55 16.26
CA PRO A 150 2.34 23.51 17.23
C PRO A 150 1.34 23.47 18.39
N LYS A 151 0.05 23.32 18.08
CA LYS A 151 -1.03 23.20 19.05
C LYS A 151 -1.29 21.74 19.39
N ILE A 152 -1.31 21.41 20.68
CA ILE A 152 -1.49 20.07 21.18
C ILE A 152 -2.96 19.66 21.10
N SER A 153 -3.32 18.70 20.27
CA SER A 153 -4.67 18.12 20.19
C SER A 153 -4.81 16.82 20.96
N GLN A 154 -3.74 16.02 21.01
CA GLN A 154 -3.65 14.78 21.76
C GLN A 154 -2.20 14.58 22.18
N MET A 155 -1.94 13.96 23.34
CA MET A 155 -0.59 13.64 23.81
C MET A 155 -0.39 12.14 23.94
N PHE A 156 0.81 11.70 23.59
CA PHE A 156 1.26 10.34 23.88
C PHE A 156 1.87 10.29 25.28
N ALA A 157 1.64 9.18 25.97
CA ALA A 157 2.28 8.94 27.26
C ALA A 157 3.80 8.77 27.06
N THR A 158 4.58 9.34 27.97
CA THR A 158 6.05 9.23 27.96
C THR A 158 6.56 9.03 29.39
N PRO A 159 7.74 8.45 29.60
CA PRO A 159 8.31 8.25 30.93
C PRO A 159 8.77 9.57 31.62
N VAL A 160 8.69 10.69 30.92
CA VAL A 160 9.12 12.01 31.42
C VAL A 160 7.95 12.73 32.05
N VAL A 161 8.22 13.47 33.17
CA VAL A 161 7.21 14.32 33.79
C VAL A 161 6.73 15.37 32.78
N ASN A 162 5.42 15.45 32.63
CA ASN A 162 4.78 16.32 31.65
C ASN A 162 3.71 17.18 32.30
N THR A 163 3.85 18.52 32.20
CA THR A 163 2.88 19.51 32.70
C THR A 163 2.14 20.23 31.57
N LEU A 164 2.41 19.86 30.31
CA LEU A 164 1.67 20.31 29.12
C LEU A 164 0.24 19.76 29.15
N GLN A 165 -0.67 20.49 28.53
CA GLN A 165 -2.10 20.11 28.46
C GLN A 165 -2.61 20.12 27.03
N ILE A 166 -3.66 19.34 26.79
CA ILE A 166 -4.38 19.39 25.52
C ILE A 166 -4.96 20.80 25.35
N GLY A 167 -4.76 21.40 24.17
CA GLY A 167 -5.14 22.77 23.85
C GLY A 167 -4.02 23.78 23.97
N ASP A 168 -2.90 23.45 24.61
CA ASP A 168 -1.71 24.31 24.65
C ASP A 168 -1.16 24.54 23.24
N GLU A 169 -0.76 25.76 22.94
CA GLU A 169 -0.01 26.13 21.75
C GLU A 169 1.43 26.46 22.15
N ILE A 170 2.40 25.69 21.63
CA ILE A 170 3.80 25.86 21.97
C ILE A 170 4.33 27.11 21.29
N ILE A 171 4.86 28.06 22.07
CA ILE A 171 5.44 29.32 21.59
C ILE A 171 6.98 29.23 21.58
N SER A 172 7.58 28.56 22.56
CA SER A 172 9.01 28.37 22.61
C SER A 172 9.37 27.08 23.32
N VAL A 173 10.53 26.52 22.99
CA VAL A 173 11.17 25.39 23.69
C VAL A 173 12.58 25.76 24.07
N ASN A 174 12.93 25.60 25.37
CA ASN A 174 14.23 26.00 25.96
C ASN A 174 14.66 27.42 25.56
N GLY A 175 13.68 28.35 25.42
CA GLY A 175 13.92 29.76 25.07
C GLY A 175 14.07 30.04 23.57
N VAL A 176 13.99 29.03 22.72
CA VAL A 176 13.96 29.19 21.26
C VAL A 176 12.50 29.32 20.79
N ASP A 177 12.17 30.41 20.11
CA ASP A 177 10.81 30.64 19.58
C ASP A 177 10.47 29.63 18.48
N VAL A 178 9.22 29.18 18.50
CA VAL A 178 8.67 28.15 17.58
C VAL A 178 7.36 28.68 17.00
N PHE A 179 7.28 28.69 15.67
CA PHE A 179 6.10 29.16 14.94
C PHE A 179 5.43 28.03 14.15
N SER A 180 6.18 26.94 13.90
CA SER A 180 5.74 25.81 13.12
C SER A 180 6.15 24.48 13.77
N ILE A 181 5.57 23.38 13.28
CA ILE A 181 6.04 22.04 13.68
C ILE A 181 7.48 21.80 13.24
N GLU A 182 7.87 22.33 12.07
CA GLU A 182 9.24 22.22 11.58
C GLU A 182 10.24 22.93 12.52
N ASP A 183 9.93 24.15 12.96
CA ASP A 183 10.75 24.88 13.94
C ASP A 183 10.89 24.08 15.24
N LEU A 184 9.78 23.47 15.70
CA LEU A 184 9.77 22.65 16.91
C LEU A 184 10.70 21.44 16.78
N VAL A 185 10.68 20.75 15.62
CA VAL A 185 11.55 19.61 15.35
C VAL A 185 13.01 20.04 15.29
N ILE A 186 13.31 21.17 14.64
CA ILE A 186 14.67 21.71 14.54
C ILE A 186 15.19 22.11 15.93
N ALA A 187 14.41 22.87 16.69
CA ALA A 187 14.78 23.30 18.04
C ALA A 187 14.94 22.12 19.02
N GLY A 188 14.26 21.00 18.74
CA GLY A 188 14.28 19.80 19.58
C GLY A 188 15.44 18.84 19.36
N LYS A 189 16.25 18.99 18.29
CA LYS A 189 17.25 17.99 17.85
C LYS A 189 18.33 17.65 18.87
N GLU A 190 18.76 18.63 19.68
CA GLU A 190 19.87 18.47 20.62
C GLU A 190 19.41 18.59 22.10
N LEU A 191 18.10 18.56 22.34
CA LEU A 191 17.55 18.70 23.67
C LEU A 191 17.61 17.38 24.43
N VAL A 192 17.84 17.52 25.75
CA VAL A 192 17.75 16.43 26.72
C VAL A 192 16.50 16.63 27.58
N ALA A 193 15.80 15.56 27.87
CA ALA A 193 14.60 15.60 28.71
C ALA A 193 14.97 15.85 30.21
N PRO A 194 14.15 16.63 30.95
CA PRO A 194 12.94 17.31 30.51
C PRO A 194 13.24 18.61 29.74
N ALA A 195 12.46 18.86 28.67
CA ALA A 195 12.49 20.14 27.96
C ALA A 195 11.54 21.15 28.60
N PHE A 196 11.90 22.45 28.54
CA PHE A 196 11.10 23.54 29.08
C PHE A 196 10.37 24.28 27.97
N TYR A 197 9.06 24.41 28.10
CA TYR A 197 8.18 25.01 27.11
C TYR A 197 7.58 26.31 27.63
N THR A 198 7.42 27.31 26.78
CA THR A 198 6.45 28.38 26.97
C THR A 198 5.27 28.12 26.08
N VAL A 199 4.09 27.99 26.63
CA VAL A 199 2.87 27.69 25.92
C VAL A 199 1.83 28.80 26.10
N LEU A 200 0.95 28.95 25.10
CA LEU A 200 -0.25 29.76 25.21
C LEU A 200 -1.41 28.85 25.66
N ARG A 201 -1.82 29.01 26.92
CA ARG A 201 -2.95 28.33 27.55
C ARG A 201 -3.98 29.37 27.93
N ASP A 202 -5.22 29.26 27.42
CA ASP A 202 -6.30 30.23 27.67
C ASP A 202 -5.89 31.68 27.43
N LYS A 203 -5.15 31.93 26.33
CA LYS A 203 -4.57 33.25 25.97
C LYS A 203 -3.55 33.81 26.96
N ARG A 204 -2.99 32.99 27.87
CA ARG A 204 -1.92 33.38 28.81
C ARG A 204 -0.67 32.56 28.53
N ARG A 205 0.48 33.20 28.64
CA ARG A 205 1.77 32.49 28.57
C ARG A 205 2.00 31.74 29.87
N VAL A 206 2.23 30.43 29.77
CA VAL A 206 2.48 29.55 30.92
C VAL A 206 3.76 28.79 30.65
N ALA A 207 4.62 28.69 31.68
CA ALA A 207 5.76 27.81 31.61
C ALA A 207 5.34 26.38 31.93
N ALA A 208 5.81 25.44 31.13
CA ALA A 208 5.54 24.01 31.27
C ALA A 208 6.81 23.22 31.00
N GLN A 209 6.86 21.98 31.49
CA GLN A 209 7.94 21.06 31.21
C GLN A 209 7.35 19.76 30.61
N GLY A 210 8.14 19.08 29.78
CA GLY A 210 7.68 17.86 29.12
C GLY A 210 8.84 17.09 28.49
N PRO A 211 8.54 16.07 27.71
CA PRO A 211 9.52 15.33 26.91
C PRO A 211 10.17 16.25 25.87
N VAL A 212 11.27 15.83 25.27
CA VAL A 212 11.81 16.49 24.08
C VAL A 212 10.77 16.45 22.95
N PRO A 213 10.75 17.41 22.01
CA PRO A 213 9.75 17.44 20.94
C PRO A 213 9.66 16.16 20.12
N PHE A 214 10.79 15.49 19.88
CA PHE A 214 10.90 14.27 19.10
C PHE A 214 11.56 13.14 19.90
N PRO A 215 10.87 12.59 20.91
CA PRO A 215 11.42 11.50 21.71
C PRO A 215 11.55 10.23 20.85
N ALA A 216 12.20 9.20 21.37
CA ALA A 216 12.23 7.90 20.69
C ALA A 216 10.87 7.15 20.82
N LEU A 217 9.80 7.87 20.51
CA LEU A 217 8.41 7.41 20.49
C LEU A 217 8.13 6.67 19.18
N VAL A 218 7.54 5.49 19.28
CA VAL A 218 7.09 4.69 18.16
C VAL A 218 5.75 5.24 17.64
N SER A 219 5.77 5.98 16.53
CA SER A 219 4.55 6.49 15.89
C SER A 219 3.94 5.50 14.89
N GLN A 220 4.80 4.67 14.26
CA GLN A 220 4.38 3.60 13.36
C GLN A 220 5.35 2.42 13.47
N VAL A 221 4.83 1.21 13.28
CA VAL A 221 5.62 -0.02 13.15
C VAL A 221 5.43 -0.56 11.75
N GLN A 222 6.54 -0.78 11.05
CA GLN A 222 6.50 -1.29 9.67
C GLN A 222 6.12 -2.77 9.67
N PRO A 223 5.25 -3.21 8.77
CA PRO A 223 4.94 -4.61 8.59
C PRO A 223 6.20 -5.44 8.29
N ARG A 224 6.23 -6.69 8.75
CA ARG A 224 7.34 -7.63 8.52
C ARG A 224 8.69 -7.09 8.97
N SER A 225 8.70 -6.28 10.01
CA SER A 225 9.93 -5.73 10.59
C SER A 225 10.31 -6.42 11.88
N ALA A 226 11.59 -6.30 12.27
CA ALA A 226 12.07 -6.80 13.56
C ALA A 226 11.26 -6.23 14.73
N ALA A 227 10.83 -4.98 14.65
CA ALA A 227 10.02 -4.34 15.68
C ALA A 227 8.66 -5.03 15.87
N ILE A 228 7.97 -5.40 14.80
CA ILE A 228 6.66 -6.08 14.91
C ILE A 228 6.82 -7.51 15.43
N GLU A 229 7.89 -8.21 15.02
CA GLU A 229 8.22 -9.56 15.48
C GLU A 229 8.55 -9.58 16.99
N ALA A 230 9.22 -8.54 17.48
CA ALA A 230 9.54 -8.35 18.91
C ALA A 230 8.35 -7.82 19.73
N GLY A 231 7.18 -7.57 19.12
CA GLY A 231 6.00 -7.10 19.81
C GLY A 231 6.02 -5.61 20.19
N ILE A 232 6.83 -4.80 19.52
CA ILE A 232 6.80 -3.33 19.62
C ILE A 232 5.46 -2.81 19.09
N LYS A 233 4.90 -1.83 19.76
CA LYS A 233 3.59 -1.25 19.41
C LYS A 233 3.70 0.27 19.24
N VAL A 234 2.74 0.82 18.53
CA VAL A 234 2.54 2.28 18.45
C VAL A 234 2.27 2.81 19.86
N GLY A 235 2.95 3.90 20.23
CA GLY A 235 2.90 4.48 21.56
C GLY A 235 4.02 4.04 22.52
N ASP A 236 4.80 3.02 22.16
CA ASP A 236 6.00 2.65 22.94
C ASP A 236 7.06 3.76 22.87
N VAL A 237 7.83 3.91 23.93
CA VAL A 237 9.01 4.80 23.96
C VAL A 237 10.25 3.96 24.20
N ILE A 238 11.21 4.05 23.29
CA ILE A 238 12.50 3.36 23.44
C ILE A 238 13.37 4.21 24.35
N THR A 239 13.73 3.68 25.53
CA THR A 239 14.48 4.42 26.53
C THR A 239 15.99 4.18 26.42
N ARG A 240 16.40 2.95 26.01
CA ARG A 240 17.82 2.56 25.87
C ARG A 240 18.01 1.59 24.71
N ILE A 241 19.23 1.59 24.17
CA ILE A 241 19.75 0.54 23.27
C ILE A 241 21.11 0.10 23.82
N ASP A 242 21.29 -1.21 24.07
CA ASP A 242 22.49 -1.82 24.63
C ASP A 242 23.00 -1.10 25.91
N GLY A 243 22.06 -0.65 26.77
CA GLY A 243 22.31 0.08 27.98
C GLY A 243 22.56 1.58 27.78
N GLN A 244 22.72 2.08 26.57
CA GLN A 244 22.89 3.50 26.27
C GLN A 244 21.55 4.23 26.29
N VAL A 245 21.40 5.25 27.09
CA VAL A 245 20.18 6.06 27.19
C VAL A 245 19.99 6.90 25.93
N LEU A 246 18.76 6.93 25.40
CA LEU A 246 18.38 7.75 24.28
C LEU A 246 17.70 9.04 24.75
N ASN A 247 18.11 10.19 24.21
CA ASN A 247 17.45 11.47 24.47
C ASN A 247 16.32 11.73 23.44
N GLY A 248 16.45 11.20 22.22
CA GLY A 248 15.47 11.40 21.15
C GLY A 248 15.53 10.34 20.06
N PHE A 249 14.68 10.49 19.07
CA PHE A 249 14.61 9.54 17.94
C PHE A 249 15.87 9.57 17.06
N ALA A 250 16.57 10.71 17.00
CA ALA A 250 17.83 10.81 16.26
C ALA A 250 18.94 9.92 16.88
N ASP A 251 18.98 9.80 18.21
CA ASP A 251 19.92 8.91 18.89
C ASP A 251 19.62 7.45 18.54
N LEU A 252 18.33 7.07 18.51
CA LEU A 252 17.91 5.74 18.08
C LEU A 252 18.37 5.45 16.65
N GLN A 253 18.14 6.38 15.71
CA GLN A 253 18.57 6.22 14.32
C GLN A 253 20.09 6.03 14.22
N THR A 254 20.85 6.85 14.97
CA THR A 254 22.32 6.78 14.99
C THR A 254 22.80 5.46 15.60
N ALA A 255 22.24 5.05 16.73
CA ALA A 255 22.61 3.81 17.40
C ALA A 255 22.35 2.59 16.49
N VAL A 256 21.19 2.53 15.81
CA VAL A 256 20.88 1.45 14.87
C VAL A 256 21.78 1.48 13.64
N ALA A 257 22.10 2.67 13.10
CA ALA A 257 22.94 2.81 11.91
C ALA A 257 24.40 2.43 12.16
N THR A 258 24.92 2.70 13.37
CA THR A 258 26.33 2.49 13.75
C THR A 258 26.56 1.21 14.53
N ALA A 259 25.52 0.41 14.79
CA ALA A 259 25.66 -0.84 15.54
C ALA A 259 26.59 -1.83 14.82
N ASP A 260 27.55 -2.39 15.56
CA ASP A 260 28.46 -3.41 15.04
C ASP A 260 27.78 -4.79 14.93
N ALA A 261 26.83 -5.06 15.83
CA ALA A 261 26.05 -6.31 15.85
C ALA A 261 24.70 -6.12 15.15
N ASP A 262 24.18 -7.23 14.59
CA ASP A 262 22.84 -7.25 14.03
C ASP A 262 21.75 -7.29 15.10
N GLU A 263 22.04 -7.95 16.24
CA GLU A 263 21.17 -8.02 17.41
C GLU A 263 21.50 -6.92 18.41
N MET A 264 20.46 -6.20 18.87
CA MET A 264 20.56 -5.11 19.83
C MET A 264 19.49 -5.29 20.91
N LEU A 265 19.82 -4.96 22.16
CA LEU A 265 18.90 -4.99 23.30
C LEU A 265 18.23 -3.63 23.46
N PHE A 266 16.91 -3.58 23.27
CA PHE A 266 16.08 -2.38 23.42
C PHE A 266 15.35 -2.41 24.75
N SER A 267 15.49 -1.36 25.58
CA SER A 267 14.62 -1.12 26.72
C SER A 267 13.43 -0.28 26.27
N VAL A 268 12.22 -0.82 26.45
CA VAL A 268 10.96 -0.25 25.96
C VAL A 268 10.09 0.14 27.14
N TRP A 269 9.62 1.37 27.14
CA TRP A 269 8.62 1.84 28.08
C TRP A 269 7.24 1.81 27.42
N ARG A 270 6.27 1.18 28.08
CA ARG A 270 4.87 1.06 27.64
C ARG A 270 3.95 1.28 28.82
N GLU A 271 3.14 2.33 28.81
CA GLU A 271 2.08 2.60 29.80
C GLU A 271 2.54 2.47 31.27
N GLY A 272 3.72 2.96 31.59
CA GLY A 272 4.26 2.95 32.96
C GLY A 272 5.15 1.75 33.31
N SER A 273 5.30 0.78 32.42
CA SER A 273 6.15 -0.40 32.60
C SER A 273 7.33 -0.39 31.64
N GLU A 274 8.52 -0.76 32.11
CA GLU A 274 9.72 -0.92 31.29
C GLU A 274 10.03 -2.41 31.15
N PHE A 275 10.38 -2.84 29.93
CA PHE A 275 10.77 -4.21 29.61
C PHE A 275 11.80 -4.21 28.48
N ASP A 276 12.57 -5.27 28.41
CA ASP A 276 13.61 -5.41 27.40
C ASP A 276 13.20 -6.37 26.29
N VAL A 277 13.55 -6.04 25.04
CA VAL A 277 13.36 -6.88 23.87
C VAL A 277 14.60 -6.86 22.99
N THR A 278 14.92 -8.00 22.38
CA THR A 278 16.02 -8.08 21.41
C THR A 278 15.45 -7.87 19.99
N LEU A 279 16.08 -7.00 19.23
CA LEU A 279 15.73 -6.67 17.86
C LEU A 279 16.92 -6.95 16.95
N THR A 280 16.65 -7.62 15.83
CA THR A 280 17.65 -7.85 14.78
C THR A 280 17.45 -6.84 13.66
N SER A 281 18.42 -5.96 13.43
CA SER A 281 18.34 -4.97 12.36
C SER A 281 18.47 -5.62 10.99
N ARG A 282 17.78 -5.05 9.97
CA ARG A 282 17.83 -5.53 8.58
C ARG A 282 18.33 -4.42 7.66
N LEU A 283 19.16 -4.78 6.67
CA LEU A 283 19.53 -3.88 5.59
C LEU A 283 18.38 -3.77 4.59
N VAL A 284 17.84 -2.56 4.43
CA VAL A 284 16.71 -2.27 3.54
C VAL A 284 17.12 -1.19 2.56
N ALA A 285 16.84 -1.41 1.29
CA ALA A 285 17.04 -0.41 0.23
C ALA A 285 15.92 0.64 0.29
N ILE A 286 16.25 1.87 0.65
CA ILE A 286 15.31 2.99 0.74
C ILE A 286 15.43 3.85 -0.52
N PRO A 287 14.29 4.18 -1.20
CA PRO A 287 14.32 5.06 -2.35
C PRO A 287 14.65 6.50 -1.94
N GLU A 288 15.55 7.13 -2.66
CA GLU A 288 15.88 8.55 -2.55
C GLU A 288 15.11 9.40 -3.57
N LEU A 289 15.01 10.71 -3.31
CA LEU A 289 14.31 11.66 -4.20
C LEU A 289 14.93 11.76 -5.61
N ASN A 290 16.20 11.43 -5.75
CA ASN A 290 16.91 11.40 -7.04
C ASN A 290 16.66 10.11 -7.85
N GLY A 291 15.89 9.14 -7.30
CA GLY A 291 15.60 7.83 -7.91
C GLY A 291 16.69 6.78 -7.70
N SER A 292 17.72 7.07 -6.86
CA SER A 292 18.64 6.06 -6.33
C SER A 292 18.05 5.35 -5.12
N PHE A 293 18.73 4.29 -4.66
CA PHE A 293 18.38 3.57 -3.44
C PHE A 293 19.61 3.53 -2.53
N GLU A 294 19.40 3.84 -1.27
CA GLU A 294 20.41 3.72 -0.24
C GLU A 294 20.09 2.54 0.68
N ASN A 295 21.09 1.70 0.93
CA ASN A 295 20.94 0.61 1.89
C ASN A 295 21.12 1.17 3.31
N ARG A 296 20.06 1.13 4.10
CA ARG A 296 20.08 1.55 5.50
C ARG A 296 19.72 0.38 6.41
N ARG A 297 20.38 0.35 7.57
CA ARG A 297 20.07 -0.58 8.64
C ARG A 297 18.83 -0.09 9.38
N LEU A 298 17.77 -0.91 9.42
CA LEU A 298 16.48 -0.55 10.00
C LEU A 298 15.97 -1.64 10.94
N VAL A 299 15.24 -1.22 11.95
CA VAL A 299 14.46 -2.11 12.84
C VAL A 299 12.96 -2.03 12.58
N GLY A 300 12.53 -1.11 11.68
CA GLY A 300 11.13 -0.95 11.26
C GLY A 300 10.27 -0.08 12.18
N ILE A 301 10.88 0.87 12.88
CA ILE A 301 10.22 1.87 13.72
C ILE A 301 10.24 3.22 13.00
N THR A 302 9.11 3.93 13.00
CA THR A 302 9.03 5.33 12.60
C THR A 302 8.81 6.20 13.84
N GLY A 303 9.60 7.25 14.01
CA GLY A 303 9.46 8.20 15.09
C GLY A 303 8.33 9.21 14.87
N GLY A 304 7.93 9.89 15.94
CA GLY A 304 6.95 10.96 15.90
C GLY A 304 7.16 11.97 17.01
N ILE A 305 6.51 13.11 16.90
CA ILE A 305 6.41 14.08 18.00
C ILE A 305 5.54 13.48 19.12
N PHE A 306 5.79 13.90 20.35
CA PHE A 306 5.11 13.36 21.54
C PHE A 306 3.62 13.74 21.62
N PHE A 307 3.12 14.54 20.68
CA PHE A 307 1.70 14.94 20.61
C PHE A 307 1.20 14.90 19.16
N GLU A 308 -0.11 14.86 18.97
CA GLU A 308 -0.71 15.13 17.68
C GLU A 308 -1.01 16.61 17.53
N PRO A 309 -0.54 17.29 16.46
CA PRO A 309 -0.97 18.65 16.15
C PRO A 309 -2.47 18.71 15.84
N GLY A 310 -3.04 19.91 15.90
CA GLY A 310 -4.38 20.15 15.44
C GLY A 310 -4.56 19.71 13.98
N LYS A 311 -5.74 19.24 13.64
CA LYS A 311 -6.09 18.81 12.27
C LYS A 311 -7.16 19.74 11.70
N GLU A 312 -6.97 20.16 10.46
CA GLU A 312 -7.96 20.89 9.69
C GLU A 312 -8.46 20.02 8.52
N PRO A 313 -9.75 20.11 8.16
CA PRO A 313 -10.26 19.39 7.01
C PRO A 313 -9.51 19.79 5.74
N LEU A 314 -9.05 18.82 4.96
CA LEU A 314 -8.38 19.10 3.71
C LEU A 314 -9.43 19.39 2.62
N PRO A 315 -9.39 20.56 1.94
CA PRO A 315 -10.29 20.88 0.84
C PRO A 315 -10.16 19.86 -0.29
N PHE A 316 -11.28 19.50 -0.94
CA PHE A 316 -11.31 18.49 -2.00
C PHE A 316 -10.26 18.74 -3.11
N GLY A 317 -10.08 19.99 -3.56
CA GLY A 317 -9.10 20.34 -4.59
C GLY A 317 -7.65 20.03 -4.18
N ILE A 318 -7.31 20.18 -2.89
CA ILE A 318 -5.98 19.83 -2.37
C ILE A 318 -5.88 18.31 -2.18
N ALA A 319 -6.93 17.67 -1.65
CA ALA A 319 -6.97 16.23 -1.45
C ALA A 319 -6.79 15.45 -2.76
N ILE A 320 -7.48 15.83 -3.84
CA ILE A 320 -7.35 15.17 -5.14
C ILE A 320 -5.96 15.36 -5.75
N THR A 321 -5.35 16.53 -5.61
CA THR A 321 -3.99 16.76 -6.10
C THR A 321 -2.96 15.96 -5.30
N ALA A 322 -3.14 15.83 -3.99
CA ALA A 322 -2.31 14.99 -3.14
C ALA A 322 -2.46 13.50 -3.51
N ALA A 323 -3.70 13.04 -3.76
CA ALA A 323 -3.97 11.66 -4.19
C ALA A 323 -3.32 11.34 -5.54
N LEU A 324 -3.41 12.24 -6.52
CA LEU A 324 -2.73 12.11 -7.81
C LEU A 324 -1.20 12.03 -7.64
N LYS A 325 -0.62 12.93 -6.85
CA LYS A 325 0.82 12.91 -6.54
C LYS A 325 1.24 11.61 -5.85
N ARG A 326 0.43 11.11 -4.90
CA ARG A 326 0.71 9.85 -4.19
C ARG A 326 0.68 8.65 -5.14
N THR A 327 -0.34 8.55 -5.98
CA THR A 327 -0.46 7.49 -6.99
C THR A 327 0.72 7.54 -7.96
N TRP A 328 1.06 8.73 -8.47
CA TRP A 328 2.21 8.92 -9.36
C TRP A 328 3.53 8.55 -8.69
N TYR A 329 3.73 8.95 -7.43
CA TYR A 329 4.90 8.57 -6.65
C TYR A 329 5.05 7.05 -6.54
N ILE A 330 3.96 6.31 -6.26
CA ILE A 330 3.98 4.84 -6.19
C ILE A 330 4.41 4.26 -7.54
N ILE A 331 3.87 4.75 -8.66
CA ILE A 331 4.24 4.31 -10.01
C ILE A 331 5.73 4.54 -10.26
N THR A 332 6.23 5.75 -10.02
CA THR A 332 7.63 6.11 -10.31
C THR A 332 8.61 5.34 -9.45
N VAL A 333 8.33 5.18 -8.15
CA VAL A 333 9.18 4.39 -7.24
C VAL A 333 9.16 2.91 -7.61
N SER A 334 7.99 2.35 -7.98
CA SER A 334 7.89 0.96 -8.42
C SER A 334 8.72 0.71 -9.69
N LEU A 335 8.63 1.60 -10.68
CA LEU A 335 9.42 1.49 -11.91
C LEU A 335 10.93 1.66 -11.64
N ALA A 336 11.30 2.60 -10.76
CA ALA A 336 12.69 2.78 -10.33
C ALA A 336 13.22 1.54 -9.61
N GLY A 337 12.42 0.96 -8.71
CA GLY A 337 12.76 -0.28 -8.00
C GLY A 337 13.00 -1.45 -8.94
N ILE A 338 12.09 -1.68 -9.91
CA ILE A 338 12.25 -2.71 -10.93
C ILE A 338 13.53 -2.49 -11.75
N LYS A 339 13.78 -1.24 -12.19
CA LYS A 339 15.01 -0.88 -12.91
C LYS A 339 16.26 -1.20 -12.10
N GLN A 340 16.32 -0.79 -10.84
CA GLN A 340 17.49 -1.01 -9.98
C GLN A 340 17.69 -2.51 -9.63
N MET A 341 16.60 -3.25 -9.52
CA MET A 341 16.67 -4.71 -9.34
C MET A 341 17.25 -5.40 -10.58
N VAL A 342 16.82 -5.01 -11.79
CA VAL A 342 17.37 -5.53 -13.05
C VAL A 342 18.85 -5.17 -13.21
N LEU A 343 19.26 -3.99 -12.73
CA LEU A 343 20.67 -3.55 -12.73
C LEU A 343 21.50 -4.19 -11.61
N GLY A 344 20.91 -4.98 -10.70
CA GLY A 344 21.60 -5.63 -9.60
C GLY A 344 21.96 -4.71 -8.43
N SER A 345 21.49 -3.46 -8.43
CA SER A 345 21.75 -2.48 -7.35
C SER A 345 20.91 -2.75 -6.10
N ILE A 346 19.77 -3.41 -6.27
CA ILE A 346 18.86 -3.81 -5.18
C ILE A 346 18.78 -5.32 -5.14
N SER A 347 18.87 -5.90 -3.94
CA SER A 347 18.71 -7.34 -3.74
C SER A 347 17.30 -7.80 -4.14
N ALA A 348 17.21 -8.99 -4.73
CA ALA A 348 15.94 -9.67 -5.00
C ALA A 348 15.15 -9.98 -3.71
N CYS A 349 15.78 -9.95 -2.54
CA CYS A 349 15.13 -10.07 -1.23
C CYS A 349 14.09 -8.97 -0.95
N ASN A 350 14.16 -7.85 -1.66
CA ASN A 350 13.15 -6.79 -1.57
C ASN A 350 11.87 -7.07 -2.39
N LEU A 351 11.84 -8.19 -3.14
CA LEU A 351 10.65 -8.58 -3.89
C LEU A 351 9.65 -9.29 -2.96
N SER A 352 8.52 -8.65 -2.72
CA SER A 352 7.46 -9.23 -1.91
C SER A 352 6.61 -10.22 -2.72
N GLY A 353 6.65 -11.49 -2.34
CA GLY A 353 5.77 -12.52 -2.89
C GLY A 353 4.34 -12.45 -2.32
N PRO A 354 3.40 -13.27 -2.81
CA PRO A 354 2.01 -13.29 -2.35
C PRO A 354 1.85 -13.53 -0.85
N VAL A 355 2.70 -14.37 -0.26
CA VAL A 355 2.70 -14.65 1.19
C VAL A 355 3.05 -13.39 1.97
N ALA A 356 4.10 -12.68 1.55
CA ALA A 356 4.52 -11.42 2.16
C ALA A 356 3.45 -10.32 2.08
N ILE A 357 2.74 -10.25 0.95
CA ILE A 357 1.62 -9.32 0.78
C ILE A 357 0.47 -9.69 1.72
N ALA A 358 0.19 -10.99 1.89
CA ALA A 358 -0.84 -11.47 2.80
C ALA A 358 -0.52 -11.12 4.26
N GLU A 359 0.70 -11.40 4.72
CA GLU A 359 1.17 -11.02 6.05
C GLU A 359 1.08 -9.51 6.29
N THR A 360 1.55 -8.72 5.30
CA THR A 360 1.44 -7.26 5.35
C THR A 360 -0.01 -6.81 5.48
N ALA A 361 -0.94 -7.43 4.73
CA ALA A 361 -2.37 -7.09 4.80
C ALA A 361 -2.95 -7.36 6.20
N GLY A 362 -2.62 -8.50 6.79
CA GLY A 362 -3.05 -8.83 8.15
C GLY A 362 -2.46 -7.91 9.22
N GLN A 363 -1.16 -7.63 9.14
CA GLN A 363 -0.45 -6.75 10.09
C GLN A 363 -0.92 -5.30 9.98
N VAL A 364 -1.11 -4.77 8.77
CA VAL A 364 -1.62 -3.42 8.55
C VAL A 364 -3.09 -3.31 9.01
N ALA A 365 -3.91 -4.35 8.77
CA ALA A 365 -5.28 -4.38 9.26
C ALA A 365 -5.36 -4.34 10.80
N SER A 366 -4.41 -4.95 11.51
CA SER A 366 -4.33 -4.87 12.98
C SER A 366 -3.99 -3.47 13.49
N GLN A 367 -3.33 -2.63 12.67
CA GLN A 367 -3.04 -1.23 12.99
C GLN A 367 -4.25 -0.29 12.78
N GLY A 368 -5.33 -0.78 12.15
CA GLY A 368 -6.58 -0.06 11.97
C GLY A 368 -7.08 0.02 10.53
N ALA A 369 -8.29 0.55 10.37
CA ALA A 369 -8.95 0.63 9.07
C ALA A 369 -8.25 1.60 8.10
N MET A 370 -7.75 2.74 8.58
CA MET A 370 -7.12 3.76 7.72
C MET A 370 -5.83 3.25 7.06
N PRO A 371 -4.85 2.67 7.80
CA PRO A 371 -3.68 2.04 7.20
C PRO A 371 -4.06 0.93 6.21
N PHE A 372 -5.08 0.13 6.51
CA PHE A 372 -5.53 -0.95 5.63
C PHE A 372 -6.12 -0.42 4.31
N LEU A 373 -6.94 0.64 4.36
CA LEU A 373 -7.45 1.29 3.15
C LEU A 373 -6.33 1.93 2.32
N ALA A 374 -5.32 2.53 2.99
CA ALA A 374 -4.15 3.07 2.31
C ALA A 374 -3.32 1.96 1.61
N LEU A 375 -3.21 0.78 2.24
CA LEU A 375 -2.60 -0.40 1.63
C LEU A 375 -3.38 -0.85 0.39
N ILE A 376 -4.71 -0.95 0.46
CA ILE A 376 -5.56 -1.30 -0.69
C ILE A 376 -5.35 -0.32 -1.85
N ALA A 377 -5.31 1.00 -1.57
CA ALA A 377 -5.06 2.01 -2.58
C ALA A 377 -3.67 1.83 -3.23
N GLY A 378 -2.64 1.58 -2.43
CA GLY A 378 -1.28 1.32 -2.91
C GLY A 378 -1.19 0.05 -3.76
N LEU A 379 -1.76 -1.05 -3.28
CA LEU A 379 -1.80 -2.32 -4.01
C LEU A 379 -2.61 -2.20 -5.30
N SER A 380 -3.72 -1.45 -5.31
CA SER A 380 -4.49 -1.19 -6.54
C SER A 380 -3.66 -0.47 -7.59
N THR A 381 -2.85 0.54 -7.17
CA THR A 381 -1.90 1.20 -8.09
C THR A 381 -0.87 0.21 -8.63
N ALA A 382 -0.29 -0.64 -7.76
CA ALA A 382 0.71 -1.62 -8.16
C ALA A 382 0.15 -2.68 -9.13
N VAL A 383 -1.05 -3.20 -8.86
CA VAL A 383 -1.75 -4.16 -9.73
C VAL A 383 -2.08 -3.52 -11.09
N GLY A 384 -2.58 -2.27 -11.10
CA GLY A 384 -2.82 -1.53 -12.33
C GLY A 384 -1.54 -1.34 -13.15
N LEU A 385 -0.43 -0.99 -12.51
CA LEU A 385 0.87 -0.85 -13.16
C LEU A 385 1.37 -2.18 -13.72
N MET A 386 1.34 -3.26 -12.91
CA MET A 386 1.82 -4.58 -13.34
C MET A 386 1.02 -5.11 -14.53
N ASN A 387 -0.30 -4.90 -14.55
CA ASN A 387 -1.14 -5.32 -15.66
C ASN A 387 -0.88 -4.53 -16.96
N LEU A 388 -0.24 -3.36 -16.91
CA LEU A 388 0.19 -2.62 -18.11
C LEU A 388 1.52 -3.10 -18.70
N PHE A 389 2.26 -4.00 -18.00
CA PHE A 389 3.49 -4.55 -18.58
C PHE A 389 3.19 -5.39 -19.83
N PRO A 390 4.08 -5.36 -20.85
CA PRO A 390 3.89 -6.07 -22.12
C PRO A 390 4.12 -7.60 -21.98
N ILE A 391 3.50 -8.21 -20.98
CA ILE A 391 3.54 -9.67 -20.76
C ILE A 391 2.25 -10.26 -21.32
N PRO A 392 2.33 -11.25 -22.23
CA PRO A 392 1.19 -11.70 -23.00
C PRO A 392 -0.06 -12.14 -22.23
N VAL A 393 0.11 -12.60 -20.98
CA VAL A 393 -0.99 -13.05 -20.12
C VAL A 393 -1.66 -11.91 -19.35
N LEU A 394 -1.07 -10.71 -19.39
CA LEU A 394 -1.58 -9.48 -18.75
C LEU A 394 -2.26 -8.58 -19.80
N ASP A 395 -3.02 -7.58 -19.34
CA ASP A 395 -3.71 -6.63 -20.22
C ASP A 395 -2.77 -5.87 -21.15
N GLY A 396 -1.56 -5.54 -20.65
CA GLY A 396 -0.48 -4.92 -21.44
C GLY A 396 -0.05 -5.79 -22.63
N GLY A 397 -0.11 -7.12 -22.51
CA GLY A 397 0.10 -8.03 -23.62
C GLY A 397 -1.00 -7.94 -24.68
N HIS A 398 -2.26 -7.84 -24.24
CA HIS A 398 -3.38 -7.61 -25.17
C HIS A 398 -3.26 -6.27 -25.88
N LEU A 399 -2.82 -5.23 -25.18
CA LEU A 399 -2.50 -3.92 -25.79
C LEU A 399 -1.38 -4.03 -26.82
N LEU A 400 -0.34 -4.81 -26.53
CA LEU A 400 0.75 -5.08 -27.48
C LEU A 400 0.24 -5.79 -28.74
N PHE A 401 -0.65 -6.77 -28.61
CA PHE A 401 -1.28 -7.44 -29.77
C PHE A 401 -2.14 -6.48 -30.58
N CYS A 402 -2.90 -5.59 -29.92
CA CYS A 402 -3.65 -4.55 -30.62
C CYS A 402 -2.72 -3.57 -31.37
N ALA A 403 -1.59 -3.18 -30.77
CA ALA A 403 -0.57 -2.33 -31.40
C ALA A 403 0.07 -3.03 -32.60
N TYR A 404 0.42 -4.31 -32.48
CA TYR A 404 0.95 -5.10 -33.60
C TYR A 404 -0.06 -5.15 -34.77
N GLU A 405 -1.34 -5.45 -34.50
CA GLU A 405 -2.38 -5.49 -35.53
C GLU A 405 -2.59 -4.11 -36.18
N PHE A 406 -2.53 -3.04 -35.40
CA PHE A 406 -2.64 -1.67 -35.90
C PHE A 406 -1.49 -1.31 -36.88
N ILE A 407 -0.26 -1.73 -36.57
CA ILE A 407 0.93 -1.42 -37.40
C ILE A 407 0.98 -2.31 -38.63
N THR A 408 0.68 -3.61 -38.49
CA THR A 408 0.85 -4.60 -39.57
C THR A 408 -0.40 -4.79 -40.43
N GLY A 409 -1.57 -4.34 -39.98
CA GLY A 409 -2.87 -4.59 -40.59
C GLY A 409 -3.34 -6.05 -40.50
N ARG A 410 -2.62 -6.90 -39.73
CA ARG A 410 -2.93 -8.35 -39.64
C ARG A 410 -2.92 -8.80 -38.17
N LYS A 411 -3.88 -9.65 -37.80
CA LYS A 411 -3.88 -10.28 -36.48
C LYS A 411 -2.72 -11.27 -36.36
N PRO A 412 -2.09 -11.41 -35.17
CA PRO A 412 -1.21 -12.53 -34.89
C PRO A 412 -1.98 -13.87 -35.14
N SER A 413 -1.27 -14.89 -35.62
CA SER A 413 -1.91 -16.22 -35.76
C SER A 413 -2.23 -16.82 -34.37
N ASP A 414 -3.30 -17.62 -34.31
CA ASP A 414 -3.75 -18.27 -33.10
C ASP A 414 -2.66 -19.11 -32.44
N SER A 415 -1.83 -19.78 -33.22
CA SER A 415 -0.67 -20.56 -32.71
C SER A 415 0.37 -19.67 -32.05
N VAL A 416 0.69 -18.51 -32.64
CA VAL A 416 1.62 -17.54 -32.05
C VAL A 416 1.05 -16.97 -30.77
N LEU A 417 -0.25 -16.62 -30.73
CA LEU A 417 -0.91 -16.13 -29.52
C LEU A 417 -0.85 -17.18 -28.40
N GLN A 418 -1.16 -18.45 -28.69
CA GLN A 418 -1.10 -19.53 -27.69
C GLN A 418 0.30 -19.72 -27.13
N ILE A 419 1.32 -19.71 -27.99
CA ILE A 419 2.71 -19.83 -27.55
C ILE A 419 3.09 -18.64 -26.65
N LEU A 420 2.79 -17.42 -27.07
CA LEU A 420 3.10 -16.21 -26.31
C LEU A 420 2.36 -16.18 -24.97
N MET A 421 1.08 -16.56 -24.92
CA MET A 421 0.32 -16.67 -23.68
C MET A 421 0.90 -17.72 -22.74
N THR A 422 1.32 -18.88 -23.26
CA THR A 422 1.97 -19.92 -22.48
C THR A 422 3.31 -19.43 -21.90
N VAL A 423 4.13 -18.80 -22.74
CA VAL A 423 5.42 -18.21 -22.27
C VAL A 423 5.17 -17.13 -21.22
N GLY A 424 4.19 -16.24 -21.44
CA GLY A 424 3.82 -15.21 -20.48
C GLY A 424 3.39 -15.80 -19.11
N LEU A 425 2.56 -16.86 -19.16
CA LEU A 425 2.14 -17.57 -17.95
C LEU A 425 3.32 -18.20 -17.22
N VAL A 426 4.23 -18.87 -17.93
CA VAL A 426 5.45 -19.45 -17.34
C VAL A 426 6.31 -18.39 -16.69
N VAL A 427 6.49 -17.24 -17.35
CA VAL A 427 7.26 -16.10 -16.79
C VAL A 427 6.62 -15.60 -15.50
N VAL A 428 5.30 -15.36 -15.48
CA VAL A 428 4.61 -14.87 -14.28
C VAL A 428 4.69 -15.89 -13.14
N LEU A 429 4.45 -17.18 -13.43
CA LEU A 429 4.52 -18.22 -12.41
C LEU A 429 5.96 -18.39 -11.88
N SER A 430 6.97 -18.31 -12.75
CA SER A 430 8.38 -18.39 -12.35
C SER A 430 8.79 -17.22 -11.48
N LEU A 431 8.37 -15.99 -11.82
CA LEU A 431 8.61 -14.81 -10.99
C LEU A 431 7.90 -14.90 -9.62
N THR A 432 6.67 -15.41 -9.62
CA THR A 432 5.91 -15.60 -8.38
C THR A 432 6.60 -16.65 -7.48
N LEU A 433 7.00 -17.79 -8.05
CA LEU A 433 7.72 -18.84 -7.31
C LEU A 433 9.07 -18.31 -6.81
N PHE A 434 9.80 -17.59 -7.65
CA PHE A 434 11.06 -16.95 -7.26
C PHE A 434 10.87 -16.00 -6.08
N ALA A 435 9.85 -15.14 -6.12
CA ALA A 435 9.55 -14.22 -5.03
C ALA A 435 9.19 -14.97 -3.73
N VAL A 436 8.45 -16.08 -3.80
CA VAL A 436 8.13 -16.90 -2.62
C VAL A 436 9.40 -17.52 -2.04
N VAL A 437 10.26 -18.13 -2.89
CA VAL A 437 11.51 -18.75 -2.44
C VAL A 437 12.46 -17.72 -1.84
N MET A 438 12.60 -16.55 -2.47
CA MET A 438 13.47 -15.49 -1.94
C MET A 438 12.98 -14.96 -0.59
N ASN A 439 11.66 -14.88 -0.36
CA ASN A 439 11.10 -14.50 0.93
C ASN A 439 11.46 -15.48 2.08
N GLU A 440 11.64 -16.77 1.78
CA GLU A 440 12.02 -17.78 2.79
C GLU A 440 13.54 -17.80 3.04
N ILE A 441 14.34 -17.40 2.04
CA ILE A 441 15.81 -17.41 2.15
C ILE A 441 16.33 -16.12 2.81
N CYS A 442 15.63 -15.01 2.62
CA CYS A 442 16.02 -13.69 3.12
C CYS A 442 15.31 -13.34 4.43
#